data_d4255f78851681d59c228aa986a18347
#
_entry.id   d4255f78851681d59c228aa986a18347
#
_cell.length_a   1.000
_cell.length_b   1.000
_cell.length_c   1.000
_cell.angle_alpha   90.00
_cell.angle_beta   90.00
_cell.angle_gamma   90.00
#
_symmetry.space_group_name_H-M   'P 1'
#
loop_
_entity.id
_entity.type
_entity.pdbx_description
1 polymer ?
#
loop_
_entity_poly.entity_id
_entity_poly.type
_entity_poly.pdbx_seq_one_letter_code
_entity_poly.pdbx_strand_id
1 'polypeptide(L)'
;MTNMKLKFDLLLKSYHLSHRFVYKANPGNAGDGVIASATYDFFERNALTYIPYRDGECYSSETDILIFGGGGNLIEGLYSEGHDFIQNNIGKFHKVIIMPSTIRGYSDLFINNIDKFVVFCRENITFDYIKSLNYEPNKNVFITNDMAFYLDLNKYLSLKPVYKKQANCFRTDSESLTGDYKENNHDISLTWNGDYWDNEFLARNSTRCMINFLEEYKVVNTDRLHVAILASLLGKEVNFYPNSYYKNEAVYNYSLFNRYPKTCFITAS
;
A
#
# COMPACT_ATOMS: atom_id res chain seq x y z
N MET A 1 14.97 3.33 -11.97
CA MET A 1 14.40 3.59 -10.62
C MET A 1 14.47 5.06 -10.19
N THR A 2 15.58 5.72 -10.39
CA THR A 2 15.83 7.11 -9.93
C THR A 2 14.80 8.13 -10.44
N ASN A 3 14.37 8.01 -11.69
CA ASN A 3 13.53 9.03 -12.34
C ASN A 3 12.06 9.02 -11.89
N MET A 4 11.50 7.86 -11.53
CA MET A 4 10.08 7.73 -11.12
C MET A 4 9.87 8.08 -9.64
N LYS A 5 10.80 7.67 -8.78
CA LYS A 5 10.80 8.00 -7.36
C LYS A 5 10.94 9.51 -7.16
N LEU A 6 11.84 10.14 -7.93
CA LEU A 6 12.06 11.58 -7.91
C LEU A 6 10.81 12.38 -8.31
N LYS A 7 10.02 11.88 -9.29
CA LYS A 7 8.77 12.53 -9.70
C LYS A 7 7.69 12.49 -8.62
N PHE A 8 7.56 11.36 -7.92
CA PHE A 8 6.58 11.20 -6.83
C PHE A 8 6.89 12.15 -5.67
N ASP A 9 8.15 12.13 -5.20
CA ASP A 9 8.62 12.99 -4.12
C ASP A 9 8.45 14.48 -4.47
N LEU A 10 8.84 14.89 -5.68
CA LEU A 10 8.74 16.28 -6.13
C LEU A 10 7.30 16.75 -6.28
N LEU A 11 6.41 15.89 -6.76
CA LEU A 11 5.00 16.24 -6.94
C LEU A 11 4.34 16.49 -5.58
N LEU A 12 4.54 15.61 -4.59
CA LEU A 12 4.00 15.83 -3.26
C LEU A 12 4.58 17.08 -2.59
N LYS A 13 5.88 17.33 -2.75
CA LYS A 13 6.50 18.58 -2.27
C LYS A 13 5.88 19.81 -2.90
N SER A 14 5.57 19.78 -4.20
CA SER A 14 4.96 20.93 -4.88
C SER A 14 3.59 21.28 -4.33
N TYR A 15 2.77 20.29 -4.00
CA TYR A 15 1.49 20.50 -3.32
C TYR A 15 1.68 21.02 -1.88
N HIS A 16 2.63 20.46 -1.15
CA HIS A 16 2.90 20.81 0.24
C HIS A 16 3.36 22.27 0.43
N LEU A 17 3.96 22.89 -0.59
CA LEU A 17 4.39 24.30 -0.53
C LEU A 17 3.22 25.29 -0.36
N SER A 18 2.02 24.96 -0.81
CA SER A 18 0.86 25.85 -0.83
C SER A 18 -0.37 25.31 -0.11
N HIS A 19 -0.33 24.06 0.35
CA HIS A 19 -1.48 23.38 0.95
C HIS A 19 -1.08 22.62 2.20
N ARG A 20 -2.01 22.54 3.16
CA ARG A 20 -1.88 21.70 4.34
C ARG A 20 -2.29 20.26 4.00
N PHE A 21 -1.48 19.29 4.37
CA PHE A 21 -1.82 17.88 4.21
C PHE A 21 -2.59 17.36 5.41
N VAL A 22 -3.66 16.65 5.13
CA VAL A 22 -4.46 15.88 6.08
C VAL A 22 -4.31 14.41 5.71
N TYR A 23 -3.72 13.60 6.56
CA TYR A 23 -3.46 12.19 6.25
C TYR A 23 -4.49 11.28 6.91
N LYS A 24 -5.08 10.40 6.12
CA LYS A 24 -5.90 9.27 6.54
C LYS A 24 -5.23 7.99 6.07
N ALA A 25 -4.73 7.20 7.01
CA ALA A 25 -4.21 5.87 6.68
C ALA A 25 -5.35 4.95 6.22
N ASN A 26 -5.04 4.07 5.29
CA ASN A 26 -5.99 3.09 4.81
C ASN A 26 -6.25 2.03 5.91
N PRO A 27 -7.51 1.76 6.31
CA PRO A 27 -7.81 0.68 7.24
C PRO A 27 -7.53 -0.70 6.62
N GLY A 28 -7.40 -1.71 7.45
CA GLY A 28 -7.20 -3.08 6.99
C GLY A 28 -6.25 -3.87 7.88
N ASN A 29 -5.63 -4.92 7.32
CA ASN A 29 -4.76 -5.83 8.05
C ASN A 29 -3.34 -5.24 8.30
N ALA A 30 -2.47 -6.00 8.97
CA ALA A 30 -1.10 -5.54 9.26
C ALA A 30 -0.27 -5.19 8.02
N GLY A 31 -0.64 -5.69 6.82
CA GLY A 31 -0.04 -5.25 5.56
C GLY A 31 -0.34 -3.78 5.25
N ASP A 32 -1.54 -3.29 5.59
CA ASP A 32 -1.88 -1.86 5.50
C ASP A 32 -1.12 -1.05 6.55
N GLY A 33 -0.83 -1.65 7.70
CA GLY A 33 0.11 -1.10 8.69
C GLY A 33 1.53 -0.91 8.13
N VAL A 34 2.02 -1.82 7.28
CA VAL A 34 3.29 -1.66 6.56
C VAL A 34 3.24 -0.48 5.59
N ILE A 35 2.14 -0.33 4.84
CA ILE A 35 1.92 0.83 3.96
C ILE A 35 1.95 2.13 4.77
N ALA A 36 1.23 2.19 5.88
CA ALA A 36 1.20 3.37 6.75
C ALA A 36 2.59 3.70 7.30
N SER A 37 3.33 2.72 7.82
CA SER A 37 4.69 2.89 8.31
C SER A 37 5.63 3.45 7.24
N ALA A 38 5.54 2.91 6.03
CA ALA A 38 6.32 3.37 4.89
C ALA A 38 5.91 4.79 4.44
N THR A 39 4.63 5.15 4.59
CA THR A 39 4.13 6.50 4.33
C THR A 39 4.69 7.49 5.36
N TYR A 40 4.72 7.13 6.64
CA TYR A 40 5.35 7.95 7.69
C TYR A 40 6.84 8.14 7.44
N ASP A 41 7.57 7.08 7.10
CA ASP A 41 8.99 7.17 6.74
C ASP A 41 9.22 8.04 5.49
N PHE A 42 8.30 7.98 4.53
CA PHE A 42 8.35 8.81 3.34
C PHE A 42 8.12 10.28 3.68
N PHE A 43 7.14 10.60 4.51
CA PHE A 43 6.86 11.97 4.95
C PHE A 43 8.04 12.56 5.71
N GLU A 44 8.58 11.83 6.68
CA GLU A 44 9.74 12.23 7.46
C GLU A 44 10.96 12.51 6.58
N ARG A 45 11.32 11.58 5.70
CA ARG A 45 12.48 11.70 4.80
C ARG A 45 12.35 12.87 3.82
N ASN A 46 11.13 13.25 3.45
CA ASN A 46 10.86 14.33 2.52
C ASN A 46 10.49 15.65 3.19
N ALA A 47 10.52 15.73 4.52
CA ALA A 47 10.10 16.87 5.32
C ALA A 47 8.66 17.35 4.99
N LEU A 48 7.75 16.39 4.74
CA LEU A 48 6.34 16.64 4.50
C LEU A 48 5.59 16.59 5.83
N THR A 49 5.10 17.74 6.28
CA THR A 49 4.26 17.82 7.47
C THR A 49 2.81 17.52 7.14
N TYR A 50 2.10 16.91 8.05
CA TYR A 50 0.68 16.59 7.91
C TYR A 50 -0.01 16.65 9.28
N ILE A 51 -1.33 16.74 9.25
CA ILE A 51 -2.16 16.46 10.42
C ILE A 51 -2.94 15.15 10.18
N PRO A 52 -3.18 14.32 11.20
CA PRO A 52 -4.03 13.15 11.05
C PRO A 52 -5.47 13.60 10.80
N TYR A 53 -6.19 12.87 9.92
CA TYR A 53 -7.63 13.06 9.78
C TYR A 53 -8.34 12.70 11.09
N ARG A 54 -9.33 13.52 11.47
CA ARG A 54 -10.20 13.27 12.63
C ARG A 54 -11.64 13.60 12.27
N ASP A 55 -12.55 12.71 12.63
CA ASP A 55 -13.97 12.98 12.47
C ASP A 55 -14.40 14.18 13.31
N GLY A 56 -15.27 15.00 12.72
CA GLY A 56 -15.79 16.21 13.39
C GLY A 56 -14.87 17.43 13.32
N GLU A 57 -13.64 17.31 12.85
CA GLU A 57 -12.78 18.48 12.60
C GLU A 57 -13.21 19.21 11.33
N CYS A 58 -12.99 20.53 11.33
CA CYS A 58 -13.24 21.38 10.17
C CYS A 58 -12.00 21.40 9.26
N TYR A 59 -12.21 21.10 7.98
CA TYR A 59 -11.19 21.17 6.93
C TYR A 59 -11.58 22.25 5.90
N SER A 60 -10.60 22.75 5.17
CA SER A 60 -10.79 23.80 4.17
C SER A 60 -10.75 23.24 2.77
N SER A 61 -11.85 23.41 2.03
CA SER A 61 -11.91 23.05 0.60
C SER A 61 -11.03 23.91 -0.31
N GLU A 62 -10.37 24.94 0.23
CA GLU A 62 -9.45 25.82 -0.50
C GLU A 62 -7.98 25.47 -0.25
N THR A 63 -7.64 25.04 0.96
CA THR A 63 -6.23 24.92 1.39
C THR A 63 -5.82 23.54 1.85
N ASP A 64 -6.77 22.64 2.16
CA ASP A 64 -6.45 21.34 2.68
C ASP A 64 -6.49 20.27 1.59
N ILE A 65 -5.46 19.44 1.55
CA ILE A 65 -5.39 18.27 0.68
C ILE A 65 -5.47 17.01 1.54
N LEU A 66 -6.45 16.17 1.24
CA LEU A 66 -6.52 14.84 1.82
C LEU A 66 -5.49 13.94 1.14
N ILE A 67 -4.58 13.37 1.92
CA ILE A 67 -3.72 12.26 1.51
C ILE A 67 -4.38 10.97 2.02
N PHE A 68 -4.99 10.20 1.12
CA PHE A 68 -5.57 8.90 1.45
C PHE A 68 -4.54 7.80 1.25
N GLY A 69 -4.34 6.98 2.28
CA GLY A 69 -3.33 5.91 2.32
C GLY A 69 -3.44 4.92 1.16
N GLY A 70 -2.31 4.45 0.68
CA GLY A 70 -2.25 3.44 -0.37
C GLY A 70 -2.82 2.09 0.08
N GLY A 71 -2.98 1.15 -0.87
CA GLY A 71 -3.45 -0.18 -0.55
C GLY A 71 -4.46 -0.77 -1.53
N GLY A 72 -5.38 -1.58 -1.02
CA GLY A 72 -6.38 -2.31 -1.81
C GLY A 72 -7.83 -2.06 -1.40
N ASN A 73 -8.16 -0.97 -0.75
CA ASN A 73 -9.50 -0.70 -0.21
C ASN A 73 -10.45 0.05 -1.19
N LEU A 74 -10.08 0.09 -2.47
CA LEU A 74 -10.90 0.64 -3.56
C LEU A 74 -11.20 -0.45 -4.59
N ILE A 75 -11.70 -1.60 -4.13
CA ILE A 75 -12.05 -2.76 -4.98
C ILE A 75 -13.53 -3.04 -4.86
N GLU A 76 -14.30 -2.58 -5.84
CA GLU A 76 -15.75 -2.76 -5.88
C GLU A 76 -16.13 -4.24 -5.78
N GLY A 77 -17.08 -4.54 -4.90
CA GLY A 77 -17.52 -5.89 -4.62
C GLY A 77 -16.68 -6.66 -3.58
N LEU A 78 -15.54 -6.09 -3.11
CA LEU A 78 -14.73 -6.69 -2.04
C LEU A 78 -14.57 -5.74 -0.84
N TYR A 79 -14.30 -4.46 -1.09
CA TYR A 79 -13.99 -3.48 -0.05
C TYR A 79 -14.61 -2.13 -0.39
N SER A 80 -15.43 -1.58 0.51
CA SER A 80 -16.10 -0.28 0.33
C SER A 80 -15.60 0.82 1.28
N GLU A 81 -14.86 0.48 2.34
CA GLU A 81 -14.51 1.44 3.38
C GLU A 81 -13.73 2.66 2.84
N GLY A 82 -12.80 2.42 1.91
CA GLY A 82 -12.05 3.50 1.27
C GLY A 82 -12.93 4.37 0.37
N HIS A 83 -13.81 3.73 -0.40
CA HIS A 83 -14.79 4.42 -1.25
C HIS A 83 -15.72 5.29 -0.41
N ASP A 84 -16.35 4.71 0.60
CA ASP A 84 -17.36 5.38 1.45
C ASP A 84 -16.74 6.55 2.22
N PHE A 85 -15.52 6.35 2.74
CA PHE A 85 -14.77 7.42 3.38
C PHE A 85 -14.52 8.60 2.43
N ILE A 86 -14.00 8.34 1.24
CA ILE A 86 -13.67 9.40 0.26
C ILE A 86 -14.96 10.07 -0.21
N GLN A 87 -16.00 9.32 -0.57
CA GLN A 87 -17.28 9.83 -1.04
C GLN A 87 -17.92 10.80 -0.02
N ASN A 88 -17.86 10.46 1.27
CA ASN A 88 -18.44 11.26 2.34
C ASN A 88 -17.61 12.50 2.70
N ASN A 89 -16.33 12.56 2.31
CA ASN A 89 -15.42 13.61 2.74
C ASN A 89 -14.82 14.46 1.62
N ILE A 90 -14.91 14.04 0.35
CA ILE A 90 -14.24 14.71 -0.78
C ILE A 90 -14.57 16.20 -0.89
N GLY A 91 -15.80 16.60 -0.56
CA GLY A 91 -16.25 17.98 -0.58
C GLY A 91 -15.54 18.92 0.44
N LYS A 92 -14.96 18.33 1.49
CA LYS A 92 -14.26 19.07 2.56
C LYS A 92 -12.84 19.50 2.17
N PHE A 93 -12.31 18.98 1.06
CA PHE A 93 -10.90 19.16 0.69
C PHE A 93 -10.74 19.85 -0.66
N HIS A 94 -9.63 20.57 -0.83
CA HIS A 94 -9.22 21.15 -2.10
C HIS A 94 -8.99 20.06 -3.14
N LYS A 95 -8.20 19.05 -2.75
CA LYS A 95 -7.93 17.83 -3.54
C LYS A 95 -7.87 16.59 -2.65
N VAL A 96 -7.98 15.43 -3.29
CA VAL A 96 -7.70 14.13 -2.69
C VAL A 96 -6.57 13.49 -3.46
N ILE A 97 -5.47 13.23 -2.79
CA ILE A 97 -4.35 12.45 -3.33
C ILE A 97 -4.49 11.01 -2.83
N ILE A 98 -4.77 10.09 -3.74
CA ILE A 98 -4.77 8.65 -3.44
C ILE A 98 -3.35 8.14 -3.60
N MET A 99 -2.76 7.67 -2.51
CA MET A 99 -1.44 7.08 -2.48
C MET A 99 -1.42 5.75 -3.26
N PRO A 100 -0.27 5.18 -3.62
CA PRO A 100 -0.16 4.02 -4.50
C PRO A 100 -1.12 2.88 -4.16
N SER A 101 -2.14 2.70 -4.99
CA SER A 101 -3.26 1.79 -4.75
C SER A 101 -3.54 0.86 -5.93
N THR A 102 -4.17 -0.29 -5.66
CA THR A 102 -4.93 -1.06 -6.64
C THR A 102 -6.38 -0.62 -6.56
N ILE A 103 -6.97 -0.26 -7.71
CA ILE A 103 -8.33 0.25 -7.84
C ILE A 103 -9.06 -0.55 -8.90
N ARG A 104 -10.30 -0.97 -8.58
CA ARG A 104 -11.19 -1.65 -9.51
C ARG A 104 -12.64 -1.22 -9.25
N GLY A 105 -13.33 -0.76 -10.28
CA GLY A 105 -14.70 -0.26 -10.13
C GLY A 105 -14.77 1.14 -9.51
N TYR A 106 -15.93 1.49 -8.94
CA TYR A 106 -16.21 2.82 -8.41
C TYR A 106 -16.01 3.96 -9.41
N SER A 107 -16.29 3.68 -10.71
CA SER A 107 -16.09 4.64 -11.81
C SER A 107 -16.75 5.99 -11.55
N ASP A 108 -17.95 5.99 -10.97
CA ASP A 108 -18.72 7.22 -10.72
C ASP A 108 -18.02 8.14 -9.72
N LEU A 109 -17.38 7.58 -8.68
CA LEU A 109 -16.58 8.37 -7.74
C LEU A 109 -15.50 9.17 -8.49
N PHE A 110 -14.78 8.52 -9.40
CA PHE A 110 -13.67 9.12 -10.13
C PHE A 110 -14.14 10.06 -11.23
N ILE A 111 -15.13 9.68 -12.04
CA ILE A 111 -15.65 10.49 -13.16
C ILE A 111 -16.27 11.79 -12.63
N ASN A 112 -17.10 11.71 -11.59
CA ASN A 112 -17.81 12.87 -11.04
C ASN A 112 -16.88 13.84 -10.30
N ASN A 113 -15.66 13.45 -9.98
CA ASN A 113 -14.72 14.24 -9.19
C ASN A 113 -13.32 14.33 -9.83
N ILE A 114 -13.22 14.26 -11.14
CA ILE A 114 -11.94 14.19 -11.88
C ILE A 114 -10.98 15.35 -11.51
N ASP A 115 -11.50 16.54 -11.29
CA ASP A 115 -10.72 17.74 -10.94
C ASP A 115 -10.23 17.73 -9.48
N LYS A 116 -10.81 16.88 -8.64
CA LYS A 116 -10.46 16.74 -7.23
C LYS A 116 -9.33 15.72 -7.01
N PHE A 117 -9.21 14.72 -7.88
CA PHE A 117 -8.29 13.61 -7.63
C PHE A 117 -6.90 13.79 -8.25
N VAL A 118 -5.91 13.32 -7.51
CA VAL A 118 -4.60 12.91 -8.01
C VAL A 118 -4.40 11.45 -7.58
N VAL A 119 -4.26 10.55 -8.54
CA VAL A 119 -4.24 9.10 -8.28
C VAL A 119 -2.87 8.53 -8.58
N PHE A 120 -2.27 7.88 -7.58
CA PHE A 120 -1.09 7.06 -7.76
C PHE A 120 -1.50 5.59 -7.82
N CYS A 121 -1.16 4.93 -8.92
CA CYS A 121 -1.38 3.51 -9.14
C CYS A 121 -0.10 2.73 -8.81
N ARG A 122 -0.22 1.55 -8.19
CA ARG A 122 0.95 0.70 -7.87
C ARG A 122 1.22 -0.41 -8.89
N GLU A 123 0.38 -0.51 -9.93
CA GLU A 123 0.52 -1.47 -11.03
C GLU A 123 -0.24 -0.99 -12.28
N ASN A 124 0.08 -1.60 -13.44
CA ASN A 124 -0.38 -1.14 -14.75
C ASN A 124 -1.88 -1.29 -14.97
N ILE A 125 -2.53 -2.34 -14.45
CA ILE A 125 -3.96 -2.61 -14.66
C ILE A 125 -4.80 -1.47 -14.07
N THR A 126 -4.48 -1.05 -12.84
CA THR A 126 -5.11 0.14 -12.23
C THR A 126 -4.80 1.41 -13.01
N PHE A 127 -3.56 1.58 -13.45
CA PHE A 127 -3.17 2.78 -14.22
C PHE A 127 -3.97 2.89 -15.52
N ASP A 128 -4.09 1.81 -16.28
CA ASP A 128 -4.85 1.78 -17.53
C ASP A 128 -6.37 1.94 -17.28
N TYR A 129 -6.88 1.37 -16.18
CA TYR A 129 -8.26 1.57 -15.76
C TYR A 129 -8.56 3.05 -15.46
N ILE A 130 -7.77 3.72 -14.63
CA ILE A 130 -7.98 5.14 -14.29
C ILE A 130 -7.83 6.04 -15.52
N LYS A 131 -6.87 5.75 -16.42
CA LYS A 131 -6.78 6.44 -17.73
C LYS A 131 -8.05 6.31 -18.55
N SER A 132 -8.69 5.14 -18.56
CA SER A 132 -9.93 4.91 -19.31
C SER A 132 -11.10 5.78 -18.81
N LEU A 133 -10.99 6.33 -17.59
CA LEU A 133 -11.94 7.28 -16.99
C LEU A 133 -11.59 8.76 -17.32
N ASN A 134 -10.83 9.01 -18.37
CA ASN A 134 -10.37 10.33 -18.83
C ASN A 134 -9.35 11.03 -17.92
N TYR A 135 -8.64 10.29 -17.05
CA TYR A 135 -7.49 10.83 -16.32
C TYR A 135 -6.28 10.96 -17.24
N GLU A 136 -5.56 12.07 -17.10
CA GLU A 136 -4.40 12.39 -17.94
C GLU A 136 -3.09 11.92 -17.29
N PRO A 137 -2.29 11.04 -17.96
CA PRO A 137 -1.00 10.61 -17.47
C PRO A 137 -0.06 11.80 -17.16
N ASN A 138 0.64 11.72 -16.04
CA ASN A 138 1.55 12.75 -15.52
C ASN A 138 0.90 14.12 -15.18
N LYS A 139 -0.42 14.18 -15.11
CA LYS A 139 -1.18 15.34 -14.66
C LYS A 139 -1.99 15.02 -13.40
N ASN A 140 -2.89 14.04 -13.50
CA ASN A 140 -3.73 13.61 -12.38
C ASN A 140 -3.76 12.08 -12.18
N VAL A 141 -3.10 11.31 -13.04
CA VAL A 141 -2.82 9.89 -12.81
C VAL A 141 -1.34 9.57 -13.03
N PHE A 142 -0.78 8.82 -12.09
CA PHE A 142 0.63 8.45 -12.05
C PHE A 142 0.76 6.98 -11.70
N ILE A 143 1.89 6.37 -12.11
CA ILE A 143 2.24 5.02 -11.69
C ILE A 143 3.55 5.04 -10.91
N THR A 144 3.59 4.34 -9.77
CA THR A 144 4.77 4.21 -8.93
C THR A 144 4.73 2.87 -8.19
N ASN A 145 5.75 2.58 -7.39
CA ASN A 145 5.73 1.36 -6.57
C ASN A 145 4.72 1.46 -5.43
N ASP A 146 4.30 0.31 -4.91
CA ASP A 146 3.60 0.23 -3.62
C ASP A 146 4.36 0.99 -2.53
N MET A 147 3.61 1.62 -1.59
CA MET A 147 4.25 2.38 -0.51
C MET A 147 5.20 1.55 0.35
N ALA A 148 4.97 0.26 0.51
CA ALA A 148 5.86 -0.62 1.28
C ALA A 148 7.31 -0.59 0.77
N PHE A 149 7.57 -0.29 -0.51
CA PHE A 149 8.93 -0.11 -1.04
C PHE A 149 9.64 1.19 -0.61
N TYR A 150 8.91 2.10 0.03
CA TYR A 150 9.46 3.35 0.58
C TYR A 150 9.80 3.23 2.06
N LEU A 151 9.63 2.06 2.66
CA LEU A 151 9.98 1.79 4.06
C LEU A 151 11.49 2.04 4.27
N ASP A 152 11.83 2.70 5.35
CA ASP A 152 13.22 2.78 5.83
C ASP A 152 13.54 1.53 6.66
N LEU A 153 13.93 0.47 5.95
CA LEU A 153 14.14 -0.85 6.55
C LEU A 153 15.06 -0.81 7.78
N ASN A 154 16.07 0.08 7.79
CA ASN A 154 17.03 0.18 8.90
C ASN A 154 16.38 0.52 10.24
N LYS A 155 15.23 1.19 10.26
CA LYS A 155 14.49 1.52 11.48
C LYS A 155 13.82 0.30 12.14
N TYR A 156 13.70 -0.80 11.40
CA TYR A 156 12.89 -1.96 11.78
C TYR A 156 13.70 -3.24 12.01
N LEU A 157 14.92 -3.32 11.45
CA LEU A 157 15.77 -4.50 11.58
C LEU A 157 16.16 -4.77 13.04
N SER A 158 16.09 -6.04 13.44
CA SER A 158 16.65 -6.53 14.71
C SER A 158 17.98 -7.25 14.54
N LEU A 159 18.41 -7.46 13.28
CA LEU A 159 19.66 -8.15 12.91
C LEU A 159 19.76 -9.56 13.52
N LYS A 160 18.63 -10.26 13.57
CA LYS A 160 18.59 -11.64 14.06
C LYS A 160 19.24 -12.60 13.07
N PRO A 161 19.94 -13.63 13.57
CA PRO A 161 20.47 -14.66 12.69
C PRO A 161 19.35 -15.47 12.03
N VAL A 162 19.55 -15.84 10.77
CA VAL A 162 18.66 -16.77 10.05
C VAL A 162 18.95 -18.18 10.55
N TYR A 163 17.97 -18.81 11.18
CA TYR A 163 18.10 -20.17 11.72
C TYR A 163 16.94 -21.11 11.31
N LYS A 164 15.89 -20.60 10.73
CA LYS A 164 14.75 -21.39 10.26
C LYS A 164 14.77 -21.54 8.74
N LYS A 165 14.40 -22.74 8.27
CA LYS A 165 14.46 -23.06 6.84
C LYS A 165 13.44 -22.27 6.03
N GLN A 166 12.16 -22.34 6.42
CA GLN A 166 11.07 -21.71 5.67
C GLN A 166 9.92 -21.27 6.56
N ALA A 167 9.21 -20.20 6.15
CA ALA A 167 7.92 -19.79 6.66
C ALA A 167 6.83 -19.99 5.61
N ASN A 168 5.65 -20.43 6.04
CA ASN A 168 4.41 -20.38 5.26
C ASN A 168 3.55 -19.27 5.82
N CYS A 169 3.25 -18.25 5.01
CA CYS A 169 2.50 -17.04 5.39
C CYS A 169 1.35 -16.84 4.42
N PHE A 170 0.50 -17.83 4.27
CA PHE A 170 -0.66 -17.78 3.40
C PHE A 170 -1.85 -17.18 4.10
N ARG A 171 -2.65 -16.45 3.32
CA ARG A 171 -3.88 -15.82 3.81
C ARG A 171 -4.94 -16.86 4.17
N THR A 172 -5.74 -16.48 5.15
CA THR A 172 -6.82 -17.30 5.70
C THR A 172 -8.20 -16.63 5.52
N ASP A 173 -8.26 -15.59 4.70
CA ASP A 173 -9.47 -14.82 4.40
C ASP A 173 -10.05 -15.14 2.99
N SER A 174 -11.11 -14.45 2.62
CA SER A 174 -11.86 -14.65 1.37
C SER A 174 -11.09 -14.37 0.08
N GLU A 175 -9.93 -13.71 0.14
CA GLU A 175 -9.06 -13.55 -1.03
C GLU A 175 -8.14 -14.76 -1.27
N SER A 176 -8.15 -15.80 -0.41
CA SER A 176 -7.41 -17.04 -0.64
C SER A 176 -7.97 -17.78 -1.87
N LEU A 177 -7.08 -18.26 -2.75
CA LEU A 177 -7.49 -19.06 -3.92
C LEU A 177 -7.81 -20.50 -3.55
N THR A 178 -7.09 -21.06 -2.59
CA THR A 178 -7.10 -22.51 -2.35
C THR A 178 -7.96 -22.90 -1.15
N GLY A 179 -8.22 -21.97 -0.24
CA GLY A 179 -8.87 -22.29 1.05
C GLY A 179 -8.10 -23.34 1.89
N ASP A 180 -7.05 -23.93 1.33
CA ASP A 180 -6.23 -24.97 1.96
C ASP A 180 -5.15 -24.32 2.82
N TYR A 181 -5.25 -24.51 4.11
CA TYR A 181 -4.19 -24.14 5.03
C TYR A 181 -2.97 -25.03 4.82
N LYS A 182 -1.83 -24.42 4.50
CA LYS A 182 -0.56 -25.16 4.51
C LYS A 182 -0.22 -25.55 5.95
N GLU A 183 0.36 -26.74 6.11
CA GLU A 183 0.87 -27.15 7.41
C GLU A 183 1.83 -26.08 7.97
N ASN A 184 1.73 -25.78 9.26
CA ASN A 184 2.49 -24.73 9.94
C ASN A 184 2.34 -23.34 9.27
N ASN A 185 1.13 -22.98 8.82
CA ASN A 185 0.83 -21.69 8.26
C ASN A 185 0.70 -20.61 9.35
N HIS A 186 1.29 -19.45 9.09
CA HIS A 186 1.19 -18.25 9.94
C HIS A 186 0.73 -17.07 9.10
N ASP A 187 -0.57 -16.78 9.08
CA ASP A 187 -1.10 -15.58 8.44
C ASP A 187 -0.77 -14.33 9.31
N ILE A 188 0.49 -13.91 9.26
CA ILE A 188 1.00 -12.80 10.09
C ILE A 188 0.34 -11.46 9.77
N SER A 189 -0.32 -11.33 8.62
CA SER A 189 -1.04 -10.10 8.26
C SER A 189 -2.34 -9.93 9.05
N LEU A 190 -2.95 -11.00 9.54
CA LEU A 190 -4.18 -10.92 10.36
C LEU A 190 -3.92 -10.69 11.85
N THR A 191 -2.69 -10.51 12.27
CA THR A 191 -2.36 -10.17 13.68
C THR A 191 -3.10 -8.92 14.16
N TRP A 192 -3.28 -7.93 13.28
CA TRP A 192 -4.09 -6.74 13.47
C TRP A 192 -4.94 -6.51 12.22
N ASN A 193 -6.23 -6.20 12.41
CA ASN A 193 -7.14 -5.85 11.31
C ASN A 193 -8.17 -4.83 11.81
N GLY A 194 -8.25 -3.67 11.14
CA GLY A 194 -9.17 -2.60 11.49
C GLY A 194 -8.64 -1.22 11.11
N ASP A 195 -9.21 -0.18 11.71
CA ASP A 195 -8.87 1.23 11.48
C ASP A 195 -7.91 1.74 12.57
N TYR A 196 -6.66 1.28 12.53
CA TYR A 196 -5.66 1.57 13.57
C TYR A 196 -4.43 2.33 13.04
N TRP A 197 -4.27 2.43 11.74
CA TRP A 197 -3.00 2.79 11.13
C TRP A 197 -2.73 4.30 11.12
N ASP A 198 -3.73 5.11 11.50
CA ASP A 198 -3.54 6.53 11.83
C ASP A 198 -2.71 6.73 13.12
N ASN A 199 -2.54 5.68 13.92
CA ASN A 199 -1.61 5.64 15.03
C ASN A 199 -0.23 5.18 14.52
N GLU A 200 0.67 6.14 14.31
CA GLU A 200 2.02 5.89 13.81
C GLU A 200 2.80 4.89 14.66
N PHE A 201 2.70 4.99 16.00
CA PHE A 201 3.39 4.08 16.91
C PHE A 201 2.92 2.63 16.73
N LEU A 202 1.62 2.41 16.60
CA LEU A 202 1.06 1.08 16.37
C LEU A 202 1.46 0.52 15.00
N ALA A 203 1.36 1.34 13.95
CA ALA A 203 1.78 0.95 12.59
C ALA A 203 3.24 0.51 12.56
N ARG A 204 4.15 1.32 13.14
CA ARG A 204 5.59 1.02 13.20
C ARG A 204 5.90 -0.24 13.99
N ASN A 205 5.23 -0.46 15.12
CA ASN A 205 5.43 -1.67 15.94
C ASN A 205 4.90 -2.93 15.25
N SER A 206 3.73 -2.86 14.62
CA SER A 206 3.19 -3.96 13.82
C SER A 206 4.16 -4.34 12.69
N THR A 207 4.66 -3.36 11.95
CA THR A 207 5.66 -3.55 10.88
C THR A 207 6.94 -4.19 11.43
N ARG A 208 7.44 -3.73 12.57
CA ARG A 208 8.63 -4.29 13.22
C ARG A 208 8.41 -5.75 13.63
N CYS A 209 7.23 -6.10 14.15
CA CYS A 209 6.90 -7.48 14.50
C CYS A 209 6.91 -8.40 13.26
N MET A 210 6.33 -7.94 12.13
CA MET A 210 6.35 -8.70 10.88
C MET A 210 7.79 -8.90 10.35
N ILE A 211 8.60 -7.86 10.37
CA ILE A 211 10.00 -7.91 9.94
C ILE A 211 10.80 -8.86 10.85
N ASN A 212 10.67 -8.72 12.18
CA ASN A 212 11.35 -9.58 13.13
C ASN A 212 11.02 -11.06 12.96
N PHE A 213 9.76 -11.36 12.62
CA PHE A 213 9.35 -12.72 12.29
C PHE A 213 10.06 -13.20 11.02
N LEU A 214 10.02 -12.40 9.94
CA LEU A 214 10.59 -12.78 8.65
C LEU A 214 12.12 -12.88 8.65
N GLU A 215 12.81 -12.10 9.50
CA GLU A 215 14.29 -12.15 9.61
C GLU A 215 14.79 -13.56 9.94
N GLU A 216 14.04 -14.33 10.73
CA GLU A 216 14.44 -15.67 11.19
C GLU A 216 14.46 -16.73 10.08
N TYR A 217 13.85 -16.49 8.92
CA TYR A 217 13.65 -17.48 7.88
C TYR A 217 14.52 -17.24 6.65
N LYS A 218 14.92 -18.34 5.97
CA LYS A 218 15.62 -18.31 4.69
C LYS A 218 14.66 -18.13 3.52
N VAL A 219 13.58 -18.92 3.52
CA VAL A 219 12.57 -18.98 2.47
C VAL A 219 11.22 -18.52 3.02
N VAL A 220 10.47 -17.75 2.26
CA VAL A 220 9.11 -17.31 2.59
C VAL A 220 8.16 -17.71 1.46
N ASN A 221 7.13 -18.50 1.79
CA ASN A 221 6.05 -18.89 0.90
C ASN A 221 4.81 -18.07 1.29
N THR A 222 4.23 -17.31 0.37
CA THR A 222 3.12 -16.42 0.71
C THR A 222 2.27 -16.02 -0.50
N ASP A 223 0.98 -15.78 -0.28
CA ASP A 223 0.06 -15.08 -1.16
C ASP A 223 -0.34 -13.69 -0.60
N ARG A 224 0.29 -13.29 0.53
CA ARG A 224 0.16 -11.95 1.11
C ARG A 224 1.15 -10.99 0.45
N LEU A 225 0.63 -9.97 -0.27
CA LEU A 225 1.45 -9.00 -1.00
C LEU A 225 2.52 -8.35 -0.13
N HIS A 226 2.13 -7.81 1.03
CA HIS A 226 3.07 -7.07 1.88
C HIS A 226 4.07 -7.98 2.60
N VAL A 227 3.72 -9.24 2.84
CA VAL A 227 4.69 -10.25 3.31
C VAL A 227 5.72 -10.52 2.21
N ALA A 228 5.29 -10.67 0.94
CA ALA A 228 6.19 -10.86 -0.18
C ALA A 228 7.12 -9.66 -0.37
N ILE A 229 6.60 -8.43 -0.27
CA ILE A 229 7.41 -7.20 -0.38
C ILE A 229 8.43 -7.12 0.76
N LEU A 230 8.02 -7.31 2.02
CA LEU A 230 8.93 -7.27 3.17
C LEU A 230 10.03 -8.33 3.07
N ALA A 231 9.66 -9.57 2.73
CA ALA A 231 10.63 -10.65 2.56
C ALA A 231 11.61 -10.37 1.41
N SER A 232 11.14 -9.75 0.32
CA SER A 232 11.98 -9.31 -0.80
C SER A 232 12.96 -8.21 -0.38
N LEU A 233 12.49 -7.21 0.37
CA LEU A 233 13.33 -6.14 0.93
C LEU A 233 14.39 -6.70 1.89
N LEU A 234 14.07 -7.75 2.64
CA LEU A 234 15.01 -8.48 3.52
C LEU A 234 15.97 -9.41 2.77
N GLY A 235 15.87 -9.49 1.43
CA GLY A 235 16.73 -10.34 0.60
C GLY A 235 16.49 -11.84 0.74
N LYS A 236 15.31 -12.24 1.23
CA LYS A 236 14.91 -13.65 1.38
C LYS A 236 14.63 -14.29 0.02
N GLU A 237 14.65 -15.63 -0.03
CA GLU A 237 14.05 -16.40 -1.12
C GLU A 237 12.52 -16.36 -0.93
N VAL A 238 11.78 -15.90 -1.95
CA VAL A 238 10.32 -15.72 -1.84
C VAL A 238 9.62 -16.51 -2.95
N ASN A 239 8.75 -17.43 -2.55
CA ASN A 239 7.75 -18.03 -3.41
C ASN A 239 6.44 -17.27 -3.24
N PHE A 240 6.12 -16.42 -4.21
CA PHE A 240 4.96 -15.55 -4.17
C PHE A 240 3.83 -16.14 -5.01
N TYR A 241 2.67 -16.32 -4.40
CA TYR A 241 1.52 -17.00 -5.00
C TYR A 241 0.42 -16.02 -5.40
N PRO A 242 -0.41 -16.34 -6.40
CA PRO A 242 -1.58 -15.56 -6.76
C PRO A 242 -2.60 -15.54 -5.61
N ASN A 243 -3.43 -14.50 -5.61
CA ASN A 243 -4.65 -14.42 -4.81
C ASN A 243 -5.88 -14.44 -5.74
N SER A 244 -7.10 -14.26 -5.20
CA SER A 244 -8.36 -14.40 -5.93
C SER A 244 -8.56 -13.45 -7.12
N TYR A 245 -7.69 -12.45 -7.29
CA TYR A 245 -7.71 -11.53 -8.43
C TYR A 245 -6.29 -11.08 -8.80
N TYR A 246 -6.15 -10.28 -9.83
CA TYR A 246 -4.89 -9.92 -10.51
C TYR A 246 -3.83 -9.20 -9.65
N LYS A 247 -4.19 -8.70 -8.46
CA LYS A 247 -3.35 -7.80 -7.65
C LYS A 247 -1.91 -8.29 -7.45
N ASN A 248 -1.77 -9.53 -6.97
CA ASN A 248 -0.45 -10.08 -6.64
C ASN A 248 0.43 -10.17 -7.88
N GLU A 249 -0.10 -10.70 -8.96
CA GLU A 249 0.63 -10.83 -10.23
C GLU A 249 0.99 -9.46 -10.83
N ALA A 250 0.04 -8.52 -10.84
CA ALA A 250 0.24 -7.19 -11.40
C ALA A 250 1.32 -6.39 -10.64
N VAL A 251 1.31 -6.43 -9.29
CA VAL A 251 2.35 -5.78 -8.49
C VAL A 251 3.68 -6.52 -8.61
N TYR A 252 3.68 -7.86 -8.68
CA TYR A 252 4.90 -8.61 -8.95
C TYR A 252 5.55 -8.19 -10.25
N ASN A 253 4.81 -8.19 -11.35
CA ASN A 253 5.32 -7.82 -12.67
C ASN A 253 5.84 -6.39 -12.73
N TYR A 254 5.18 -5.45 -12.05
CA TYR A 254 5.58 -4.05 -12.06
C TYR A 254 6.76 -3.76 -11.12
N SER A 255 6.75 -4.31 -9.91
CA SER A 255 7.66 -3.87 -8.85
C SER A 255 8.71 -4.89 -8.42
N LEU A 256 8.44 -6.21 -8.54
CA LEU A 256 9.31 -7.25 -7.98
C LEU A 256 10.15 -7.95 -9.06
N PHE A 257 9.57 -8.32 -10.18
CA PHE A 257 10.15 -9.20 -11.19
C PHE A 257 11.60 -8.88 -11.57
N ASN A 258 11.89 -7.64 -11.95
CA ASN A 258 13.22 -7.23 -12.41
C ASN A 258 14.14 -6.70 -11.29
N ARG A 259 13.66 -6.60 -10.06
CA ARG A 259 14.38 -5.90 -8.97
C ARG A 259 14.79 -6.83 -7.84
N TYR A 260 14.06 -7.92 -7.67
CA TYR A 260 14.26 -8.88 -6.58
C TYR A 260 14.38 -10.29 -7.14
N PRO A 261 15.58 -10.68 -7.64
CA PRO A 261 15.77 -11.94 -8.37
C PRO A 261 15.55 -13.19 -7.54
N LYS A 262 15.47 -13.06 -6.21
CA LYS A 262 15.13 -14.17 -5.31
C LYS A 262 13.63 -14.32 -5.07
N THR A 263 12.81 -13.45 -5.65
CA THR A 263 11.35 -13.53 -5.56
C THR A 263 10.80 -14.10 -6.85
N CYS A 264 10.16 -15.26 -6.74
CA CYS A 264 9.55 -15.95 -7.87
C CYS A 264 8.02 -15.97 -7.71
N PHE A 265 7.29 -15.61 -8.78
CA PHE A 265 5.85 -15.77 -8.81
C PHE A 265 5.51 -17.19 -9.23
N ILE A 266 4.74 -17.90 -8.40
CA ILE A 266 4.38 -19.30 -8.61
C ILE A 266 2.99 -19.34 -9.22
N THR A 267 2.92 -19.55 -10.54
CA THR A 267 1.63 -19.78 -11.21
C THR A 267 1.08 -21.15 -10.79
N ALA A 268 -0.23 -21.22 -10.52
CA ALA A 268 -0.88 -22.51 -10.33
C ALA A 268 -0.73 -23.32 -11.62
N SER A 269 -0.15 -24.51 -11.51
CA SER A 269 -0.08 -25.48 -12.62
C SER A 269 -1.43 -26.12 -12.88
#